data_e57155f374a590000bd467cb69c2d0e6
#
_entry.id   e57155f374a590000bd467cb69c2d0e6
#
_cell.length_a   1.000
_cell.length_b   1.000
_cell.length_c   1.000
_cell.angle_alpha   90.00
_cell.angle_beta   90.00
_cell.angle_gamma   90.00
#
_symmetry.space_group_name_H-M   'P 1'
#
loop_
_entity.id
_entity.type
_entity.pdbx_description
1 polymer ?
#
loop_
_entity_poly.entity_id
_entity_poly.type
_entity_poly.pdbx_seq_one_letter_code
_entity_poly.pdbx_strand_id
1 'polypeptide(L)'
;MRHFLDAEFNGFGGQLISLALVPEDLGKVPFYEALSCGGPTSWVADHVLPVLLKLPVARREMTAKLASYLGTDSEPVVIADWPEDIAHLALMMITGPGWRLPSPRLVLELLDLPLFDSAVLSSVPHNAYYDAVALRTYVLSQERENNR
;
A
#
# COMPACT_ATOMS: atom_id res chain seq x y z
N MET A 1 3.09 14.29 -6.22
CA MET A 1 3.13 13.13 -7.15
C MET A 1 2.13 12.08 -6.68
N ARG A 2 1.56 11.27 -7.60
CA ARG A 2 0.68 10.14 -7.25
C ARG A 2 1.49 8.93 -6.80
N HIS A 3 0.97 8.23 -5.78
CA HIS A 3 1.50 6.98 -5.24
C HIS A 3 0.34 5.98 -5.12
N PHE A 4 0.47 4.80 -5.68
CA PHE A 4 -0.54 3.77 -5.67
C PHE A 4 -0.32 2.86 -4.47
N LEU A 5 -1.34 2.71 -3.65
CA LEU A 5 -1.32 2.02 -2.36
C LEU A 5 -1.99 0.66 -2.49
N ASP A 6 -1.36 -0.33 -1.90
CA ASP A 6 -1.96 -1.60 -1.55
C ASP A 6 -1.43 -2.08 -0.21
N ALA A 7 -2.23 -2.83 0.53
CA ALA A 7 -1.87 -3.39 1.83
C ALA A 7 -2.39 -4.81 1.98
N GLU A 8 -1.58 -5.68 2.61
CA GLU A 8 -2.01 -7.00 3.04
C GLU A 8 -2.23 -7.00 4.54
N PHE A 9 -3.29 -7.65 4.99
CA PHE A 9 -3.66 -7.71 6.40
C PHE A 9 -4.26 -9.07 6.76
N ASN A 10 -4.31 -9.37 8.06
CA ASN A 10 -4.68 -10.69 8.56
C ASN A 10 -6.21 -10.90 8.57
N GLY A 11 -6.82 -10.94 7.39
CA GLY A 11 -8.26 -11.05 7.21
C GLY A 11 -9.01 -9.75 7.50
N PHE A 12 -10.32 -9.76 7.36
CA PHE A 12 -11.17 -8.59 7.58
C PHE A 12 -10.96 -7.97 8.97
N GLY A 13 -10.62 -6.69 9.02
CA GLY A 13 -10.34 -5.98 10.26
C GLY A 13 -9.07 -6.45 11.00
N GLY A 14 -8.25 -7.28 10.37
CA GLY A 14 -7.04 -7.84 10.94
C GLY A 14 -5.85 -6.89 10.94
N GLN A 15 -4.75 -7.35 11.54
CA GLN A 15 -3.51 -6.58 11.62
C GLN A 15 -2.86 -6.41 10.24
N LEU A 16 -2.24 -5.26 10.01
CA LEU A 16 -1.40 -5.02 8.85
C LEU A 16 -0.23 -6.01 8.80
N ILE A 17 -0.02 -6.60 7.62
CA ILE A 17 1.09 -7.49 7.31
C ILE A 17 2.12 -6.79 6.43
N SER A 18 1.68 -6.14 5.35
CA SER A 18 2.57 -5.37 4.48
C SER A 18 1.85 -4.20 3.85
N LEU A 19 2.62 -3.19 3.46
CA LEU A 19 2.10 -1.99 2.82
C LEU A 19 3.08 -1.55 1.75
N ALA A 20 2.57 -1.22 0.58
CA ALA A 20 3.32 -0.68 -0.54
C ALA A 20 2.76 0.65 -1.03
N LEU A 21 3.67 1.54 -1.41
CA LEU A 21 3.37 2.77 -2.15
C LEU A 21 4.24 2.78 -3.41
N VAL A 22 3.60 2.63 -4.56
CA VAL A 22 4.29 2.63 -5.86
C VAL A 22 4.10 3.98 -6.52
N PRO A 23 5.19 4.73 -6.76
CA PRO A 23 5.07 6.05 -7.39
C PRO A 23 4.62 5.94 -8.84
N GLU A 24 3.93 6.96 -9.33
CA GLU A 24 3.56 7.08 -10.74
C GLU A 24 4.79 7.05 -11.64
N ASP A 25 5.84 7.77 -11.27
CA ASP A 25 7.14 7.75 -11.92
C ASP A 25 7.96 6.54 -11.43
N LEU A 26 8.11 5.53 -12.28
CA LEU A 26 8.91 4.33 -11.99
C LEU A 26 10.42 4.62 -11.87
N GLY A 27 10.90 5.81 -12.18
CA GLY A 27 12.25 6.26 -11.87
C GLY A 27 12.48 6.56 -10.38
N LYS A 28 11.40 6.59 -9.60
CA LYS A 28 11.44 6.77 -8.14
C LYS A 28 11.38 5.43 -7.42
N VAL A 29 12.06 5.38 -6.27
CA VAL A 29 12.07 4.16 -5.43
C VAL A 29 10.70 3.99 -4.77
N PRO A 30 10.05 2.82 -4.90
CA PRO A 30 8.80 2.54 -4.18
C PRO A 30 9.05 2.31 -2.69
N PHE A 31 8.00 2.49 -1.88
CA PHE A 31 7.97 1.98 -0.51
C PHE A 31 7.36 0.59 -0.50
N TYR A 32 8.00 -0.36 0.15
CA TYR A 32 7.44 -1.67 0.46
C TYR A 32 8.06 -2.22 1.72
N GLU A 33 7.25 -2.41 2.76
CA GLU A 33 7.68 -2.96 4.04
C GLU A 33 6.66 -3.94 4.60
N ALA A 34 7.13 -4.87 5.44
CA ALA A 34 6.31 -5.89 6.07
C ALA A 34 6.48 -5.88 7.58
N LEU A 35 5.43 -6.32 8.28
CA LEU A 35 5.38 -6.57 9.72
C LEU A 35 5.22 -8.06 9.99
N SER A 36 5.65 -8.51 11.17
CA SER A 36 5.38 -9.88 11.60
C SER A 36 3.89 -10.09 11.81
N CYS A 37 3.36 -11.20 11.30
CA CYS A 37 1.99 -11.62 11.53
C CYS A 37 1.97 -12.74 12.58
N GLY A 38 1.51 -12.43 13.79
CA GLY A 38 1.29 -13.41 14.85
C GLY A 38 -0.12 -14.00 14.72
N GLY A 39 -0.24 -15.32 14.52
CA GLY A 39 -1.54 -15.99 14.40
C GLY A 39 -2.27 -15.67 13.09
N PRO A 40 -1.65 -15.94 11.91
CA PRO A 40 -2.32 -15.73 10.64
C PRO A 40 -3.56 -16.61 10.50
N THR A 41 -4.59 -16.12 9.80
CA THR A 41 -5.68 -16.98 9.35
C THR A 41 -5.12 -18.04 8.40
N SER A 42 -5.83 -19.17 8.21
CA SER A 42 -5.39 -20.22 7.29
C SER A 42 -5.18 -19.67 5.88
N TRP A 43 -6.11 -18.83 5.41
CA TRP A 43 -6.03 -18.22 4.10
C TRP A 43 -4.78 -17.32 3.94
N VAL A 44 -4.49 -16.48 4.94
CA VAL A 44 -3.30 -15.62 4.95
C VAL A 44 -2.00 -16.44 4.99
N ALA A 45 -1.97 -17.51 5.79
CA ALA A 45 -0.83 -18.41 5.86
C ALA A 45 -0.53 -19.10 4.51
N ASP A 46 -1.58 -19.41 3.75
CA ASP A 46 -1.46 -20.13 2.48
C ASP A 46 -1.23 -19.20 1.28
N HIS A 47 -1.74 -17.96 1.30
CA HIS A 47 -1.78 -17.09 0.12
C HIS A 47 -0.94 -15.81 0.25
N VAL A 48 -0.80 -15.22 1.44
CA VAL A 48 -0.09 -13.95 1.65
C VAL A 48 1.34 -14.18 2.11
N LEU A 49 1.54 -14.94 3.19
CA LEU A 49 2.87 -15.11 3.77
C LEU A 49 3.89 -15.75 2.81
N PRO A 50 3.54 -16.76 1.98
CA PRO A 50 4.50 -17.37 1.06
C PRO A 50 4.98 -16.43 -0.04
N VAL A 51 4.18 -15.41 -0.39
CA VAL A 51 4.48 -14.46 -1.47
C VAL A 51 4.92 -13.10 -0.95
N LEU A 52 5.13 -12.94 0.34
CA LEU A 52 5.50 -11.66 0.97
C LEU A 52 6.82 -11.08 0.42
N LEU A 53 7.79 -11.94 0.12
CA LEU A 53 9.10 -11.59 -0.49
C LEU A 53 9.84 -10.45 0.23
N LYS A 54 9.53 -10.23 1.50
CA LYS A 54 10.10 -9.17 2.33
C LYS A 54 10.26 -9.68 3.76
N LEU A 55 11.43 -9.45 4.35
CA LEU A 55 11.63 -9.74 5.76
C LEU A 55 10.87 -8.72 6.61
N PRO A 56 10.09 -9.18 7.60
CA PRO A 56 9.37 -8.29 8.49
C PRO A 56 10.32 -7.41 9.33
N VAL A 57 9.92 -6.16 9.53
CA VAL A 57 10.59 -5.21 10.42
C VAL A 57 9.68 -4.85 11.59
N ALA A 58 10.23 -4.20 12.62
CA ALA A 58 9.43 -3.66 13.71
C ALA A 58 8.52 -2.52 13.21
N ARG A 59 7.32 -2.39 13.79
CA ARG A 59 6.37 -1.32 13.43
C ARG A 59 7.02 0.07 13.47
N ARG A 60 7.84 0.35 14.50
CA ARG A 60 8.56 1.62 14.62
C ARG A 60 9.50 1.88 13.45
N GLU A 61 10.17 0.85 12.97
CA GLU A 61 11.07 0.95 11.82
C GLU A 61 10.28 1.23 10.53
N MET A 62 9.22 0.47 10.27
CA MET A 62 8.34 0.68 9.13
C MET A 62 7.75 2.10 9.14
N THR A 63 7.32 2.58 10.31
CA THR A 63 6.80 3.94 10.51
C THR A 63 7.85 5.01 10.16
N ALA A 64 9.09 4.84 10.61
CA ALA A 64 10.18 5.78 10.31
C ALA A 64 10.52 5.81 8.81
N LYS A 65 10.55 4.65 8.16
CA LYS A 65 10.76 4.53 6.71
C LYS A 65 9.61 5.18 5.92
N LEU A 66 8.37 4.99 6.37
CA LEU A 66 7.19 5.63 5.77
C LEU A 66 7.27 7.16 5.85
N ALA A 67 7.65 7.69 7.01
CA ALA A 67 7.85 9.13 7.19
C ALA A 67 8.92 9.69 6.24
N SER A 68 10.05 8.98 6.14
CA SER A 68 11.13 9.35 5.22
C SER A 68 10.66 9.33 3.77
N TYR A 69 9.92 8.29 3.38
CA TYR A 69 9.40 8.14 2.02
C TYR A 69 8.42 9.26 1.66
N LEU A 70 7.40 9.50 2.50
CA LEU A 70 6.42 10.57 2.27
C LEU A 70 7.08 11.96 2.27
N GLY A 71 8.13 12.16 3.05
CA GLY A 71 8.90 13.41 3.09
C GLY A 71 9.68 13.72 1.82
N THR A 72 9.82 12.77 0.89
CA THR A 72 10.48 13.03 -0.42
C THR A 72 9.59 13.77 -1.42
N ASP A 73 8.30 13.87 -1.15
CA ASP A 73 7.30 14.55 -1.98
C ASP A 73 6.61 15.64 -1.16
N SER A 74 6.57 16.87 -1.66
CA SER A 74 5.96 18.00 -0.94
C SER A 74 4.43 17.89 -0.84
N GLU A 75 3.77 17.25 -1.80
CA GLU A 75 2.32 17.08 -1.87
C GLU A 75 1.96 15.69 -2.42
N PRO A 76 2.19 14.60 -1.66
CA PRO A 76 1.86 13.27 -2.11
C PRO A 76 0.34 13.07 -2.19
N VAL A 77 -0.09 12.44 -3.28
CA VAL A 77 -1.46 11.95 -3.47
C VAL A 77 -1.42 10.43 -3.46
N VAL A 78 -1.98 9.82 -2.44
CA VAL A 78 -2.04 8.36 -2.31
C VAL A 78 -3.37 7.86 -2.83
N ILE A 79 -3.32 6.93 -3.77
CA ILE A 79 -4.47 6.36 -4.48
C ILE A 79 -4.59 4.89 -4.11
N ALA A 80 -5.79 4.47 -3.70
CA ALA A 80 -6.16 3.09 -3.47
C ALA A 80 -7.53 2.78 -4.10
N ASP A 81 -7.79 1.52 -4.39
CA ASP A 81 -9.11 1.02 -4.81
C ASP A 81 -9.88 0.34 -3.67
N TRP A 82 -9.20 0.04 -2.56
CA TRP A 82 -9.81 -0.58 -1.39
C TRP A 82 -9.71 0.30 -0.14
N PRO A 83 -10.84 0.56 0.56
CA PRO A 83 -10.85 1.49 1.69
C PRO A 83 -10.00 1.03 2.88
N GLU A 84 -9.83 -0.27 3.10
CA GLU A 84 -9.06 -0.82 4.22
C GLU A 84 -7.56 -0.55 4.05
N ASP A 85 -7.05 -0.43 2.81
CA ASP A 85 -5.65 -0.02 2.54
C ASP A 85 -5.40 1.39 3.05
N ILE A 86 -6.31 2.32 2.76
CA ILE A 86 -6.26 3.70 3.28
C ILE A 86 -6.33 3.70 4.80
N ALA A 87 -7.19 2.87 5.40
CA ALA A 87 -7.31 2.77 6.84
C ALA A 87 -6.01 2.29 7.49
N HIS A 88 -5.34 1.27 6.93
CA HIS A 88 -4.06 0.79 7.40
C HIS A 88 -2.94 1.83 7.27
N LEU A 89 -2.87 2.55 6.15
CA LEU A 89 -1.94 3.66 5.98
C LEU A 89 -2.18 4.75 7.03
N ALA A 90 -3.43 5.16 7.21
CA ALA A 90 -3.80 6.18 8.19
C ALA A 90 -3.45 5.77 9.63
N LEU A 91 -3.71 4.50 9.99
CA LEU A 91 -3.34 3.94 11.30
C LEU A 91 -1.81 3.89 11.50
N MET A 92 -1.04 3.61 10.44
CA MET A 92 0.42 3.65 10.50
C MET A 92 0.97 5.07 10.76
N MET A 93 0.23 6.10 10.40
CA MET A 93 0.62 7.48 10.66
C MET A 93 0.38 7.92 12.11
N ILE A 94 -0.38 7.15 12.89
CA ILE A 94 -0.62 7.43 14.32
C ILE A 94 0.50 6.80 15.14
N THR A 95 1.26 7.61 15.84
CA THR A 95 2.43 7.17 16.62
C THR A 95 2.19 7.09 18.13
N GLY A 96 1.04 7.59 18.60
CA GLY A 96 0.64 7.55 20.01
C GLY A 96 -0.60 8.41 20.25
N PRO A 97 -1.13 8.46 21.49
CA PRO A 97 -2.29 9.29 21.81
C PRO A 97 -2.01 10.77 21.50
N GLY A 98 -2.71 11.33 20.50
CA GLY A 98 -2.52 12.71 20.07
C GLY A 98 -1.26 12.97 19.23
N TRP A 99 -0.53 11.92 18.84
CA TRP A 99 0.71 12.03 18.06
C TRP A 99 0.56 11.37 16.69
N ARG A 100 1.13 12.01 15.68
CA ARG A 100 1.19 11.47 14.33
C ARG A 100 2.58 11.66 13.71
N LEU A 101 2.85 10.90 12.65
CA LEU A 101 4.04 11.12 11.82
C LEU A 101 4.06 12.55 11.28
N PRO A 102 5.23 13.22 11.30
CA PRO A 102 5.42 14.40 10.47
C PRO A 102 5.29 13.96 8.99
N SER A 103 4.37 14.56 8.29
CA SER A 103 4.16 14.34 6.87
C SER A 103 3.85 15.66 6.18
N PRO A 104 4.20 15.81 4.89
CA PRO A 104 3.72 16.93 4.10
C PRO A 104 2.19 16.92 3.99
N ARG A 105 1.63 17.87 3.28
CA ARG A 105 0.21 17.83 2.93
C ARG A 105 -0.06 16.56 2.13
N LEU A 106 -0.84 15.64 2.70
CA LEU A 106 -1.16 14.35 2.13
C LEU A 106 -2.62 14.32 1.69
N VAL A 107 -2.87 13.89 0.46
CA VAL A 107 -4.21 13.59 -0.06
C VAL A 107 -4.36 12.07 -0.14
N LEU A 108 -5.46 11.54 0.38
CA LEU A 108 -5.86 10.15 0.25
C LEU A 108 -7.07 10.08 -0.69
N GLU A 109 -6.96 9.34 -1.76
CA GLU A 109 -7.97 9.18 -2.79
C GLU A 109 -8.37 7.72 -2.92
N LEU A 110 -9.67 7.47 -2.78
CA LEU A 110 -10.26 6.15 -3.01
C LEU A 110 -10.94 6.15 -4.38
N LEU A 111 -10.53 5.25 -5.25
CA LEU A 111 -11.13 5.06 -6.57
C LEU A 111 -12.11 3.88 -6.53
N ASP A 112 -13.27 4.06 -7.17
CA ASP A 112 -14.18 2.97 -7.48
C ASP A 112 -13.81 2.38 -8.86
N LEU A 113 -13.21 1.21 -8.85
CA LEU A 113 -12.68 0.53 -10.03
C LEU A 113 -13.33 -0.87 -10.20
N PRO A 114 -14.60 -0.96 -10.61
CA PRO A 114 -15.36 -2.21 -10.59
C PRO A 114 -14.81 -3.30 -11.52
N LEU A 115 -13.94 -2.96 -12.47
CA LEU A 115 -13.29 -3.91 -13.38
C LEU A 115 -11.83 -4.22 -13.01
N PHE A 116 -11.31 -3.61 -11.97
CA PHE A 116 -9.98 -3.91 -11.46
C PHE A 116 -10.04 -5.12 -10.51
N ASP A 117 -9.17 -6.08 -10.73
CA ASP A 117 -8.99 -7.25 -9.86
C ASP A 117 -7.49 -7.54 -9.74
N SER A 118 -6.91 -7.23 -8.60
CA SER A 118 -5.49 -7.46 -8.33
C SER A 118 -5.13 -8.94 -8.39
N ALA A 119 -6.04 -9.84 -7.98
CA ALA A 119 -5.81 -11.28 -8.05
C ALA A 119 -5.60 -11.80 -9.48
N VAL A 120 -6.12 -11.07 -10.49
CA VAL A 120 -5.98 -11.41 -11.91
C VAL A 120 -4.86 -10.63 -12.60
N LEU A 121 -4.71 -9.35 -12.24
CA LEU A 121 -3.84 -8.41 -12.96
C LEU A 121 -2.43 -8.29 -12.35
N SER A 122 -2.26 -8.69 -11.10
CA SER A 122 -0.95 -8.68 -10.43
C SER A 122 -0.07 -9.83 -10.93
N SER A 123 1.21 -9.55 -11.08
CA SER A 123 2.21 -10.59 -11.41
C SER A 123 2.53 -11.51 -10.22
N VAL A 124 2.28 -11.06 -9.00
CA VAL A 124 2.36 -11.85 -7.77
C VAL A 124 1.18 -11.46 -6.88
N PRO A 125 -0.01 -12.04 -7.12
CA PRO A 125 -1.20 -11.75 -6.34
C PRO A 125 -0.98 -11.93 -4.83
N HIS A 126 -1.61 -11.06 -4.03
CA HIS A 126 -1.47 -11.04 -2.57
C HIS A 126 -0.08 -10.62 -2.07
N ASN A 127 0.66 -9.91 -2.91
CA ASN A 127 1.84 -9.17 -2.50
C ASN A 127 1.59 -7.68 -2.75
N ALA A 128 1.55 -6.89 -1.68
CA ALA A 128 1.16 -5.48 -1.74
C ALA A 128 1.95 -4.65 -2.76
N TYR A 129 3.24 -4.94 -2.95
CA TYR A 129 4.02 -4.23 -3.96
C TYR A 129 3.54 -4.52 -5.38
N TYR A 130 3.34 -5.78 -5.73
CA TYR A 130 2.91 -6.17 -7.09
C TYR A 130 1.45 -5.81 -7.34
N ASP A 131 0.60 -5.85 -6.31
CA ASP A 131 -0.79 -5.44 -6.41
C ASP A 131 -0.90 -3.92 -6.62
N ALA A 132 -0.09 -3.12 -5.91
CA ALA A 132 0.02 -1.67 -6.15
C ALA A 132 0.58 -1.34 -7.55
N VAL A 133 1.51 -2.14 -8.08
CA VAL A 133 1.99 -2.01 -9.48
C VAL A 133 0.86 -2.29 -10.47
N ALA A 134 0.05 -3.31 -10.21
CA ALA A 134 -1.11 -3.64 -11.05
C ALA A 134 -2.13 -2.49 -11.03
N LEU A 135 -2.47 -1.97 -9.85
CA LEU A 135 -3.36 -0.83 -9.69
C LEU A 135 -2.85 0.39 -10.46
N ARG A 136 -1.58 0.74 -10.29
CA ARG A 136 -0.95 1.82 -11.03
C ARG A 136 -1.09 1.65 -12.56
N THR A 137 -0.76 0.47 -13.03
CA THR A 137 -0.79 0.16 -14.47
C THR A 137 -2.20 0.27 -15.03
N TYR A 138 -3.18 -0.26 -14.29
CA TYR A 138 -4.59 -0.20 -14.68
C TYR A 138 -5.09 1.25 -14.75
N VAL A 139 -4.91 2.04 -13.70
CA VAL A 139 -5.36 3.44 -13.64
C VAL A 139 -4.75 4.27 -14.78
N LEU A 140 -3.43 4.16 -14.98
CA LEU A 140 -2.77 4.92 -16.04
C LEU A 140 -3.18 4.47 -17.45
N SER A 141 -3.56 3.21 -17.65
CA SER A 141 -4.09 2.74 -18.93
C SER A 141 -5.46 3.32 -19.23
N GLN A 142 -6.37 3.33 -18.23
CA GLN A 142 -7.70 3.92 -18.37
C GLN A 142 -7.65 5.43 -18.67
N GLU A 143 -6.76 6.16 -18.03
CA GLU A 143 -6.57 7.60 -18.30
C GLU A 143 -6.10 7.86 -19.74
N ARG A 144 -5.21 7.02 -20.29
CA ARG A 144 -4.75 7.14 -21.67
C ARG A 144 -5.86 6.85 -22.69
N GLU A 145 -6.70 5.87 -22.39
CA GLU A 145 -7.86 5.52 -23.25
C GLU A 145 -8.91 6.64 -23.25
N ASN A 146 -9.18 7.24 -22.09
CA ASN A 146 -10.15 8.32 -21.96
C ASN A 146 -9.68 9.66 -22.57
N ASN A 147 -8.37 9.81 -22.79
CA ASN A 147 -7.76 11.01 -23.40
C ASN A 147 -7.54 10.89 -24.92
N ARG A 148 -7.99 9.82 -25.55
CA ARG A 148 -7.96 9.60 -27.01
C ARG A 148 -9.27 9.93 -27.67
#